data_5ea9c47615355c32e62b5fac5c579cfa
#
_entry.id   5ea9c47615355c32e62b5fac5c579cfa
#
_cell.length_a   1.000
_cell.length_b   1.000
_cell.length_c   1.000
_cell.angle_alpha   90.00
_cell.angle_beta   90.00
_cell.angle_gamma   90.00
#
_symmetry.space_group_name_H-M   'P 1'
#
loop_
_entity.id
_entity.type
_entity.pdbx_description
1 polymer ?
#
loop_
_entity_poly.entity_id
_entity_poly.type
_entity_poly.pdbx_seq_one_letter_code
_entity_poly.pdbx_strand_id
1 'polypeptide(L)'
;MTTTQELPHSNEAETYVIAYVLFDGVTALVKALDAKVTEDCFYDQRNLKLWRAILWNNNHGRPVDGNVIIDELRKANKLDQIGVEHILSITSLNPTSLTFDHWLKQLVELYVLRELVKAADNVKTTALTYKGNVEDFVAITSRILSVRHGSQKQQTLSEAAVDAHALCERIMKGETTEVDHGLPFPWPDWNKRFGQAQGGELIVIAARPGRGKSSAGRQIAWHWANKLKGNVILFSREMPICGLPQLFAQTLSKQSWRDFRRNLLSHKDSLDFIHSIKEVMAEKHLHISDKDRTLSQVTARIKSFGHMMPIKGIVVDYLQRYDPQQERGETRDIAIGRMTMALKDAAIEMNIPVILLAQISRGVEKDGREPLLSDLRESGNIEQDADRVIFLDAPSTLPDGTQQDLNDGERRRIFINAIQAKGRGEGCDRVGMMFNRPITAFESLINT
;
A
#
# COMPACT_ATOMS: atom_id res chain seq x y z
N MET A 1 -2.08 -24.29 -38.04
CA MET A 1 -0.71 -24.59 -37.61
C MET A 1 -0.48 -23.83 -36.32
N THR A 2 -0.65 -24.48 -35.19
CA THR A 2 -0.33 -23.92 -33.86
C THR A 2 1.17 -24.03 -33.69
N THR A 3 1.89 -22.95 -33.97
CA THR A 3 3.28 -22.81 -33.52
C THR A 3 3.27 -22.94 -32.02
N THR A 4 3.80 -24.02 -31.48
CA THR A 4 4.14 -24.15 -30.05
C THR A 4 5.20 -23.07 -29.78
N GLN A 5 4.78 -21.93 -29.27
CA GLN A 5 5.69 -20.84 -28.91
C GLN A 5 6.47 -21.33 -27.70
N GLU A 6 7.80 -21.50 -27.83
CA GLU A 6 8.65 -21.85 -26.69
C GLU A 6 8.55 -20.78 -25.60
N LEU A 7 8.51 -21.21 -24.34
CA LEU A 7 8.48 -20.30 -23.20
C LEU A 7 9.80 -19.51 -23.09
N PRO A 8 9.79 -18.26 -22.61
CA PRO A 8 10.99 -17.45 -22.46
C PRO A 8 12.06 -18.16 -21.62
N HIS A 9 13.23 -18.41 -22.20
CA HIS A 9 14.38 -19.04 -21.52
C HIS A 9 15.71 -18.62 -22.17
N SER A 10 16.81 -18.83 -21.46
CA SER A 10 18.16 -18.64 -21.98
C SER A 10 19.09 -19.70 -21.39
N ASN A 11 19.47 -20.65 -22.21
CA ASN A 11 20.44 -21.68 -21.84
C ASN A 11 21.78 -21.05 -21.41
N GLU A 12 22.14 -19.94 -22.03
CA GLU A 12 23.35 -19.20 -21.71
C GLU A 12 23.32 -18.65 -20.30
N ALA A 13 22.22 -17.97 -19.91
CA ALA A 13 22.05 -17.45 -18.56
C ALA A 13 22.09 -18.58 -17.50
N GLU A 14 21.42 -19.69 -17.77
CA GLU A 14 21.40 -20.85 -16.87
C GLU A 14 22.81 -21.42 -16.66
N THR A 15 23.54 -21.69 -17.76
CA THR A 15 24.86 -22.29 -17.71
C THR A 15 25.90 -21.36 -17.05
N TYR A 16 25.85 -20.04 -17.32
CA TYR A 16 26.75 -19.08 -16.69
C TYR A 16 26.51 -18.92 -15.18
N VAL A 17 25.25 -18.92 -14.75
CA VAL A 17 24.93 -18.88 -13.31
C VAL A 17 25.46 -20.13 -12.61
N ILE A 18 25.22 -21.31 -13.16
CA ILE A 18 25.74 -22.56 -12.59
C ILE A 18 27.26 -22.57 -12.62
N ALA A 19 27.90 -22.18 -13.73
CA ALA A 19 29.36 -22.13 -13.85
C ALA A 19 29.99 -21.26 -12.79
N TYR A 20 29.46 -20.06 -12.54
CA TYR A 20 30.02 -19.17 -11.52
C TYR A 20 29.80 -19.73 -10.11
N VAL A 21 28.64 -20.34 -9.83
CA VAL A 21 28.39 -21.00 -8.53
C VAL A 21 29.36 -22.17 -8.31
N LEU A 22 29.67 -22.96 -9.36
CA LEU A 22 30.65 -24.04 -9.26
C LEU A 22 32.11 -23.53 -9.13
N PHE A 23 32.39 -22.32 -9.62
CA PHE A 23 33.69 -21.68 -9.56
C PHE A 23 33.97 -21.02 -8.20
N ASP A 24 33.04 -20.20 -7.70
CA ASP A 24 33.19 -19.39 -6.46
C ASP A 24 32.56 -20.07 -5.23
N GLY A 25 31.88 -21.19 -5.42
CA GLY A 25 31.34 -22.03 -4.37
C GLY A 25 30.17 -21.38 -3.60
N VAL A 26 30.20 -21.54 -2.27
CA VAL A 26 29.10 -21.14 -1.39
C VAL A 26 28.81 -19.64 -1.48
N THR A 27 29.81 -18.78 -1.66
CA THR A 27 29.65 -17.33 -1.76
C THR A 27 28.71 -16.97 -2.94
N ALA A 28 29.01 -17.50 -4.12
CA ALA A 28 28.16 -17.30 -5.29
C ALA A 28 26.77 -17.93 -5.15
N LEU A 29 26.71 -19.11 -4.50
CA LEU A 29 25.43 -19.76 -4.23
C LEU A 29 24.53 -18.91 -3.33
N VAL A 30 25.06 -18.37 -2.25
CA VAL A 30 24.30 -17.46 -1.35
C VAL A 30 23.82 -16.23 -2.13
N LYS A 31 24.68 -15.61 -2.95
CA LYS A 31 24.32 -14.48 -3.81
C LYS A 31 23.20 -14.83 -4.81
N ALA A 32 23.23 -16.04 -5.39
CA ALA A 32 22.20 -16.51 -6.30
C ALA A 32 20.87 -16.75 -5.55
N LEU A 33 20.91 -17.33 -4.36
CA LEU A 33 19.72 -17.53 -3.53
C LEU A 33 19.11 -16.18 -3.05
N ASP A 34 19.94 -15.22 -2.70
CA ASP A 34 19.52 -13.85 -2.37
C ASP A 34 18.86 -13.15 -3.56
N ALA A 35 19.38 -13.40 -4.78
CA ALA A 35 18.77 -12.94 -6.03
C ALA A 35 17.49 -13.72 -6.41
N LYS A 36 17.03 -14.66 -5.56
CA LYS A 36 15.83 -15.47 -5.75
C LYS A 36 15.92 -16.49 -6.88
N VAL A 37 17.10 -16.97 -7.18
CA VAL A 37 17.26 -18.12 -8.08
C VAL A 37 16.78 -19.37 -7.37
N THR A 38 15.65 -19.89 -7.83
CA THR A 38 15.05 -21.15 -7.39
C THR A 38 15.21 -22.22 -8.46
N GLU A 39 14.82 -23.45 -8.17
CA GLU A 39 14.79 -24.54 -9.15
C GLU A 39 13.95 -24.18 -10.38
N ASP A 40 12.83 -23.48 -10.18
CA ASP A 40 11.90 -23.09 -11.25
C ASP A 40 12.50 -22.06 -12.24
N CYS A 41 13.61 -21.41 -11.87
CA CYS A 41 14.33 -20.52 -12.77
C CYS A 41 14.96 -21.25 -13.96
N PHE A 42 15.23 -22.55 -13.82
CA PHE A 42 15.89 -23.37 -14.84
C PHE A 42 14.87 -24.04 -15.77
N TYR A 43 15.00 -23.79 -17.07
CA TYR A 43 14.16 -24.36 -18.12
C TYR A 43 14.73 -25.67 -18.63
N ASP A 44 16.08 -25.76 -18.86
CA ASP A 44 16.76 -26.99 -19.26
C ASP A 44 16.76 -27.96 -18.07
N GLN A 45 16.24 -29.17 -18.32
CA GLN A 45 16.10 -30.22 -17.31
C GLN A 45 17.43 -30.72 -16.74
N ARG A 46 18.52 -30.62 -17.50
CA ARG A 46 19.88 -31.02 -17.07
C ARG A 46 20.41 -29.95 -16.11
N ASN A 47 20.21 -28.65 -16.43
CA ASN A 47 20.57 -27.51 -15.57
C ASN A 47 19.79 -27.54 -14.26
N LEU A 48 18.49 -27.82 -14.33
CA LEU A 48 17.63 -27.99 -13.13
C LEU A 48 18.16 -29.12 -12.22
N LYS A 49 18.48 -30.29 -12.78
CA LYS A 49 19.01 -31.41 -11.99
C LYS A 49 20.39 -31.11 -11.40
N LEU A 50 21.23 -30.38 -12.13
CA LEU A 50 22.54 -29.93 -11.65
C LEU A 50 22.39 -28.91 -10.51
N TRP A 51 21.47 -27.97 -10.65
CA TRP A 51 21.14 -27.00 -9.57
C TRP A 51 20.67 -27.71 -8.30
N ARG A 52 19.80 -28.72 -8.43
CA ARG A 52 19.39 -29.56 -7.30
C ARG A 52 20.55 -30.27 -6.63
N ALA A 53 21.51 -30.77 -7.41
CA ALA A 53 22.69 -31.38 -6.83
C ALA A 53 23.59 -30.39 -6.10
N ILE A 54 23.71 -29.16 -6.60
CA ILE A 54 24.41 -28.04 -5.94
C ILE A 54 23.76 -27.74 -4.57
N LEU A 55 22.44 -27.55 -4.56
CA LEU A 55 21.70 -27.27 -3.34
C LEU A 55 21.82 -28.43 -2.34
N TRP A 56 21.73 -29.67 -2.81
CA TRP A 56 21.86 -30.84 -1.96
C TRP A 56 23.25 -30.92 -1.30
N ASN A 57 24.33 -30.70 -2.05
CA ASN A 57 25.68 -30.66 -1.51
C ASN A 57 25.83 -29.58 -0.42
N ASN A 58 25.39 -28.36 -0.73
CA ASN A 58 25.43 -27.26 0.24
C ASN A 58 24.68 -27.58 1.54
N ASN A 59 23.47 -28.14 1.44
CA ASN A 59 22.63 -28.48 2.58
C ASN A 59 23.19 -29.62 3.46
N HIS A 60 24.12 -30.43 2.90
CA HIS A 60 24.82 -31.49 3.61
C HIS A 60 26.25 -31.13 4.01
N GLY A 61 26.61 -29.83 3.96
CA GLY A 61 27.93 -29.34 4.33
C GLY A 61 29.06 -29.85 3.42
N ARG A 62 28.75 -30.20 2.17
CA ARG A 62 29.72 -30.65 1.19
C ARG A 62 30.16 -29.51 0.29
N PRO A 63 31.37 -29.56 -0.27
CA PRO A 63 31.83 -28.53 -1.19
C PRO A 63 30.92 -28.38 -2.43
N VAL A 64 30.70 -27.12 -2.81
CA VAL A 64 30.00 -26.75 -4.06
C VAL A 64 31.08 -26.65 -5.16
N ASP A 65 31.49 -27.79 -5.68
CA ASP A 65 32.52 -27.92 -6.70
C ASP A 65 32.12 -28.96 -7.75
N GLY A 66 32.45 -28.73 -9.02
CA GLY A 66 32.01 -29.57 -10.12
C GLY A 66 32.46 -31.03 -10.02
N ASN A 67 33.71 -31.29 -9.59
CA ASN A 67 34.25 -32.63 -9.44
C ASN A 67 33.58 -33.39 -8.30
N VAL A 68 33.34 -32.71 -7.18
CA VAL A 68 32.64 -33.28 -6.03
C VAL A 68 31.20 -33.64 -6.41
N ILE A 69 30.53 -32.77 -7.15
CA ILE A 69 29.16 -33.06 -7.65
C ILE A 69 29.10 -34.23 -8.60
N ILE A 70 30.04 -34.34 -9.53
CA ILE A 70 30.16 -35.50 -10.45
C ILE A 70 30.31 -36.80 -9.67
N ASP A 71 31.17 -36.82 -8.64
CA ASP A 71 31.41 -38.01 -7.81
C ASP A 71 30.15 -38.40 -7.00
N GLU A 72 29.46 -37.43 -6.42
CA GLU A 72 28.23 -37.66 -5.69
C GLU A 72 27.08 -38.13 -6.61
N LEU A 73 26.94 -37.55 -7.78
CA LEU A 73 25.97 -38.01 -8.79
C LEU A 73 26.25 -39.42 -9.28
N ARG A 74 27.54 -39.79 -9.41
CA ARG A 74 27.96 -41.15 -9.77
C ARG A 74 27.58 -42.15 -8.67
N LYS A 75 27.88 -41.84 -7.40
CA LYS A 75 27.48 -42.66 -6.23
C LYS A 75 25.98 -42.86 -6.16
N ALA A 76 25.21 -41.82 -6.53
CA ALA A 76 23.75 -41.85 -6.51
C ALA A 76 23.11 -42.50 -7.79
N ASN A 77 23.88 -42.96 -8.74
CA ASN A 77 23.42 -43.45 -10.05
C ASN A 77 22.53 -42.45 -10.82
N LYS A 78 22.84 -41.15 -10.70
CA LYS A 78 22.10 -40.08 -11.37
C LYS A 78 22.91 -39.32 -12.41
N LEU A 79 24.17 -39.65 -12.59
CA LEU A 79 25.08 -38.92 -13.46
C LEU A 79 24.63 -38.98 -14.95
N ASP A 80 24.11 -40.12 -15.40
CA ASP A 80 23.62 -40.30 -16.77
C ASP A 80 22.43 -39.40 -17.12
N GLN A 81 21.68 -38.94 -16.10
CA GLN A 81 20.54 -38.05 -16.31
C GLN A 81 20.92 -36.59 -16.63
N ILE A 82 22.16 -36.22 -16.38
CA ILE A 82 22.72 -34.89 -16.63
C ILE A 82 23.76 -34.97 -17.76
N GLY A 83 24.58 -35.98 -17.72
CA GLY A 83 25.71 -36.21 -18.63
C GLY A 83 26.99 -35.55 -18.12
N VAL A 84 28.09 -36.32 -18.09
CA VAL A 84 29.41 -35.81 -17.66
C VAL A 84 29.88 -34.68 -18.57
N GLU A 85 29.69 -34.82 -19.88
CA GLU A 85 30.07 -33.84 -20.90
C GLU A 85 29.37 -32.47 -20.65
N HIS A 86 28.10 -32.50 -20.25
CA HIS A 86 27.34 -31.29 -19.95
C HIS A 86 27.91 -30.54 -18.72
N ILE A 87 28.26 -31.28 -17.65
CA ILE A 87 28.87 -30.66 -16.44
C ILE A 87 30.25 -30.12 -16.78
N LEU A 88 31.07 -30.87 -17.54
CA LEU A 88 32.40 -30.44 -17.98
C LEU A 88 32.33 -29.18 -18.88
N SER A 89 31.34 -29.10 -19.78
CA SER A 89 31.15 -27.95 -20.64
C SER A 89 30.83 -26.67 -19.79
N ILE A 90 30.03 -26.83 -18.74
CA ILE A 90 29.70 -25.70 -17.80
C ILE A 90 30.95 -25.33 -16.99
N THR A 91 31.66 -26.29 -16.42
CA THR A 91 32.88 -26.00 -15.61
C THR A 91 34.03 -25.45 -16.43
N SER A 92 34.05 -25.66 -17.75
CA SER A 92 35.05 -25.08 -18.66
C SER A 92 34.78 -23.62 -19.01
N LEU A 93 33.59 -23.10 -18.71
CA LEU A 93 33.31 -21.68 -18.86
C LEU A 93 34.18 -20.91 -17.86
N ASN A 94 34.70 -19.74 -18.28
CA ASN A 94 35.45 -18.82 -17.41
C ASN A 94 34.56 -17.65 -16.97
N PRO A 95 33.62 -17.88 -16.04
CA PRO A 95 32.70 -16.86 -15.61
C PRO A 95 33.43 -15.82 -14.73
N THR A 96 33.00 -14.56 -14.81
CA THR A 96 33.57 -13.47 -14.00
C THR A 96 32.52 -12.90 -13.06
N SER A 97 32.95 -12.33 -11.93
CA SER A 97 32.06 -11.67 -10.98
C SER A 97 31.30 -10.50 -11.60
N LEU A 98 31.91 -9.80 -12.56
CA LEU A 98 31.32 -8.65 -13.26
C LEU A 98 30.10 -9.04 -14.10
N THR A 99 30.08 -10.24 -14.68
CA THR A 99 28.97 -10.71 -15.52
C THR A 99 27.93 -11.49 -14.73
N PHE A 100 28.27 -11.95 -13.53
CA PHE A 100 27.39 -12.80 -12.73
C PHE A 100 26.07 -12.13 -12.37
N ASP A 101 26.09 -10.87 -11.94
CA ASP A 101 24.89 -10.08 -11.59
C ASP A 101 23.96 -9.89 -12.81
N HIS A 102 24.56 -9.70 -14.00
CA HIS A 102 23.80 -9.60 -15.24
C HIS A 102 23.03 -10.90 -15.53
N TRP A 103 23.73 -12.04 -15.44
CA TRP A 103 23.12 -13.35 -15.74
C TRP A 103 22.11 -13.78 -14.68
N LEU A 104 22.35 -13.48 -13.39
CA LEU A 104 21.36 -13.67 -12.32
C LEU A 104 20.08 -12.92 -12.60
N LYS A 105 20.20 -11.63 -12.93
CA LYS A 105 19.04 -10.79 -13.26
C LYS A 105 18.27 -11.32 -14.45
N GLN A 106 18.97 -11.66 -15.53
CA GLN A 106 18.34 -12.21 -16.74
C GLN A 106 17.63 -13.54 -16.48
N LEU A 107 18.24 -14.44 -15.70
CA LEU A 107 17.65 -15.73 -15.34
C LEU A 107 16.32 -15.56 -14.57
N VAL A 108 16.31 -14.67 -13.59
CA VAL A 108 15.10 -14.36 -12.80
C VAL A 108 14.03 -13.66 -13.64
N GLU A 109 14.42 -12.72 -14.51
CA GLU A 109 13.48 -12.04 -15.41
C GLU A 109 12.80 -13.03 -16.38
N LEU A 110 13.55 -13.94 -16.94
CA LEU A 110 12.99 -14.98 -17.83
C LEU A 110 12.06 -15.95 -17.09
N TYR A 111 12.38 -16.28 -15.84
CA TYR A 111 11.46 -17.04 -14.99
C TYR A 111 10.14 -16.30 -14.75
N VAL A 112 10.21 -15.03 -14.40
CA VAL A 112 9.01 -14.19 -14.19
C VAL A 112 8.17 -14.13 -15.47
N LEU A 113 8.79 -13.95 -16.63
CA LEU A 113 8.08 -13.96 -17.92
C LEU A 113 7.38 -15.31 -18.17
N ARG A 114 8.02 -16.44 -17.84
CA ARG A 114 7.38 -17.77 -17.95
C ARG A 114 6.15 -17.89 -17.05
N GLU A 115 6.25 -17.43 -15.81
CA GLU A 115 5.12 -17.46 -14.87
C GLU A 115 3.98 -16.55 -15.32
N LEU A 116 4.29 -15.39 -15.91
CA LEU A 116 3.28 -14.50 -16.50
C LEU A 116 2.56 -15.16 -17.70
N VAL A 117 3.29 -15.86 -18.57
CA VAL A 117 2.68 -16.60 -19.69
C VAL A 117 1.75 -17.70 -19.17
N LYS A 118 2.21 -18.50 -18.19
CA LYS A 118 1.37 -19.54 -17.55
C LYS A 118 0.12 -18.95 -16.89
N ALA A 119 0.28 -17.83 -16.19
CA ALA A 119 -0.83 -17.13 -15.54
C ALA A 119 -1.84 -16.61 -16.58
N ALA A 120 -1.36 -16.02 -17.67
CA ALA A 120 -2.20 -15.55 -18.78
C ALA A 120 -2.98 -16.67 -19.45
N ASP A 121 -2.34 -17.81 -19.69
CA ASP A 121 -3.00 -19.00 -20.25
C ASP A 121 -4.06 -19.58 -19.30
N ASN A 122 -3.78 -19.57 -18.01
CA ASN A 122 -4.77 -19.97 -16.99
C ASN A 122 -5.97 -19.03 -16.96
N VAL A 123 -5.74 -17.73 -16.98
CA VAL A 123 -6.80 -16.71 -17.08
C VAL A 123 -7.62 -16.91 -18.35
N LYS A 124 -6.96 -17.10 -19.51
CA LYS A 124 -7.64 -17.36 -20.78
C LYS A 124 -8.52 -18.61 -20.72
N THR A 125 -7.98 -19.70 -20.19
CA THR A 125 -8.72 -20.98 -20.08
C THR A 125 -9.91 -20.85 -19.13
N THR A 126 -9.71 -20.16 -18.01
CA THR A 126 -10.79 -19.91 -17.02
C THR A 126 -11.86 -19.00 -17.60
N ALA A 127 -11.50 -17.95 -18.32
CA ALA A 127 -12.44 -17.02 -18.96
C ALA A 127 -13.39 -17.70 -19.93
N LEU A 128 -12.90 -18.69 -20.70
CA LEU A 128 -13.70 -19.43 -21.66
C LEU A 128 -14.81 -20.29 -21.02
N THR A 129 -14.68 -20.64 -19.74
CA THR A 129 -15.62 -21.51 -19.01
C THR A 129 -16.32 -20.81 -17.85
N TYR A 130 -16.00 -19.52 -17.59
CA TYR A 130 -16.50 -18.80 -16.45
C TYR A 130 -17.99 -18.47 -16.56
N LYS A 131 -18.76 -18.81 -15.52
CA LYS A 131 -20.21 -18.59 -15.43
C LYS A 131 -20.63 -17.66 -14.28
N GLY A 132 -19.66 -17.08 -13.56
CA GLY A 132 -19.91 -16.18 -12.44
C GLY A 132 -20.03 -14.71 -12.84
N ASN A 133 -20.00 -13.81 -11.84
CA ASN A 133 -19.99 -12.37 -12.07
C ASN A 133 -18.67 -11.92 -12.71
N VAL A 134 -18.75 -11.15 -13.80
CA VAL A 134 -17.57 -10.66 -14.54
C VAL A 134 -16.68 -9.79 -13.67
N GLU A 135 -17.23 -8.98 -12.76
CA GLU A 135 -16.47 -8.12 -11.86
C GLU A 135 -15.61 -8.94 -10.88
N ASP A 136 -16.15 -10.04 -10.36
CA ASP A 136 -15.41 -10.97 -9.50
C ASP A 136 -14.29 -11.67 -10.29
N PHE A 137 -14.55 -12.05 -11.53
CA PHE A 137 -13.53 -12.65 -12.39
C PHE A 137 -12.40 -11.67 -12.68
N VAL A 138 -12.69 -10.39 -12.94
CA VAL A 138 -11.68 -9.34 -13.12
C VAL A 138 -10.82 -9.17 -11.86
N ALA A 139 -11.43 -9.21 -10.67
CA ALA A 139 -10.70 -9.12 -9.40
C ALA A 139 -9.77 -10.33 -9.19
N ILE A 140 -10.26 -11.56 -9.46
CA ILE A 140 -9.46 -12.79 -9.41
C ILE A 140 -8.32 -12.74 -10.42
N THR A 141 -8.59 -12.31 -11.66
CA THR A 141 -7.60 -12.19 -12.73
C THR A 141 -6.49 -11.20 -12.37
N SER A 142 -6.85 -10.04 -11.85
CA SER A 142 -5.88 -9.05 -11.37
C SER A 142 -4.97 -9.63 -10.27
N ARG A 143 -5.51 -10.47 -9.40
CA ARG A 143 -4.74 -11.17 -8.36
C ARG A 143 -3.82 -12.24 -8.93
N ILE A 144 -4.23 -12.97 -9.97
CA ILE A 144 -3.42 -13.98 -10.65
C ILE A 144 -2.29 -13.33 -11.44
N LEU A 145 -2.58 -12.24 -12.16
CA LEU A 145 -1.60 -11.50 -12.98
C LEU A 145 -0.68 -10.60 -12.16
N SER A 146 -1.05 -10.26 -10.92
CA SER A 146 -0.15 -9.63 -9.95
C SER A 146 0.88 -10.65 -9.42
N VAL A 147 1.47 -11.43 -10.34
CA VAL A 147 2.61 -12.30 -10.05
C VAL A 147 3.70 -11.41 -9.45
N ARG A 148 4.05 -11.74 -8.24
CA ARG A 148 4.98 -11.13 -7.32
C ARG A 148 6.19 -10.49 -8.01
N HIS A 149 6.07 -9.28 -8.46
CA HIS A 149 7.20 -8.39 -8.63
C HIS A 149 7.56 -7.84 -7.25
N GLY A 150 8.56 -8.40 -6.67
CA GLY A 150 9.05 -8.02 -5.37
C GLY A 150 8.75 -9.09 -4.32
N SER A 151 9.53 -10.18 -4.32
CA SER A 151 9.85 -10.77 -3.05
C SER A 151 10.38 -9.64 -2.18
N GLN A 152 9.66 -9.26 -1.12
CA GLN A 152 10.27 -8.49 -0.05
C GLN A 152 11.60 -9.17 0.24
N LYS A 153 12.70 -8.46 -0.01
CA LYS A 153 14.02 -8.90 0.37
C LYS A 153 13.90 -9.20 1.86
N GLN A 154 14.07 -10.45 2.27
CA GLN A 154 14.23 -10.76 3.68
C GLN A 154 15.50 -10.04 4.11
N GLN A 155 15.36 -8.84 4.65
CA GLN A 155 16.48 -8.10 5.19
C GLN A 155 16.79 -8.66 6.56
N THR A 156 18.04 -8.91 6.83
CA THR A 156 18.50 -9.16 8.19
C THR A 156 18.33 -7.88 9.00
N LEU A 157 18.19 -8.00 10.32
CA LEU A 157 18.15 -6.81 11.20
C LEU A 157 19.38 -5.90 10.98
N SER A 158 20.52 -6.48 10.65
CA SER A 158 21.74 -5.74 10.35
C SER A 158 21.62 -4.87 9.09
N GLU A 159 21.03 -5.41 8.00
CA GLU A 159 20.80 -4.64 6.77
C GLU A 159 19.78 -3.51 7.00
N ALA A 160 18.68 -3.80 7.71
CA ALA A 160 17.71 -2.77 8.09
C ALA A 160 18.32 -1.69 8.99
N ALA A 161 19.29 -2.04 9.87
CA ALA A 161 19.98 -1.10 10.72
C ALA A 161 20.90 -0.14 9.93
N VAL A 162 21.46 -0.56 8.79
CA VAL A 162 22.25 0.31 7.91
C VAL A 162 21.38 1.45 7.35
N ASP A 163 20.18 1.12 6.86
CA ASP A 163 19.24 2.12 6.33
C ASP A 163 18.78 3.08 7.44
N ALA A 164 18.47 2.54 8.63
CA ALA A 164 18.10 3.33 9.79
C ALA A 164 19.25 4.26 10.25
N HIS A 165 20.49 3.78 10.24
CA HIS A 165 21.67 4.59 10.59
C HIS A 165 21.86 5.75 9.60
N ALA A 166 21.74 5.48 8.28
CA ALA A 166 21.85 6.51 7.26
C ALA A 166 20.75 7.58 7.41
N LEU A 167 19.53 7.18 7.79
CA LEU A 167 18.45 8.12 8.11
C LEU A 167 18.77 8.96 9.35
N CYS A 168 19.26 8.35 10.43
CA CYS A 168 19.68 9.07 11.64
C CYS A 168 20.76 10.10 11.34
N GLU A 169 21.78 9.75 10.53
CA GLU A 169 22.82 10.71 10.12
C GLU A 169 22.25 11.91 9.35
N ARG A 170 21.32 11.69 8.42
CA ARG A 170 20.63 12.78 7.68
C ARG A 170 19.83 13.68 8.61
N ILE A 171 19.12 13.09 9.56
CA ILE A 171 18.37 13.85 10.57
C ILE A 171 19.31 14.73 11.39
N MET A 172 20.43 14.19 11.87
CA MET A 172 21.42 14.93 12.66
C MET A 172 22.06 16.08 11.88
N LYS A 173 22.29 15.92 10.57
CA LYS A 173 22.85 16.93 9.68
C LYS A 173 21.82 17.97 9.22
N GLY A 174 20.54 17.79 9.51
CA GLY A 174 19.44 18.63 8.98
C GLY A 174 19.24 18.49 7.46
N GLU A 175 19.72 17.39 6.87
CA GLU A 175 19.64 17.07 5.43
C GLU A 175 18.39 16.25 5.09
N THR A 176 17.38 16.25 5.96
CA THR A 176 16.14 15.49 5.76
C THR A 176 15.17 16.21 4.84
N THR A 177 14.48 15.44 4.03
CA THR A 177 13.34 15.90 3.24
C THR A 177 12.03 15.65 4.02
N GLU A 178 10.92 16.28 3.60
CA GLU A 178 9.61 16.02 4.20
C GLU A 178 9.23 14.52 4.17
N VAL A 179 9.71 13.80 3.17
CA VAL A 179 9.43 12.36 2.98
C VAL A 179 10.17 11.49 4.00
N ASP A 180 11.34 11.92 4.48
CA ASP A 180 12.10 11.19 5.50
C ASP A 180 11.38 11.14 6.86
N HIS A 181 10.48 12.08 7.10
CA HIS A 181 9.66 12.16 8.30
C HIS A 181 8.25 11.56 8.13
N GLY A 182 7.91 11.05 6.93
CA GLY A 182 6.58 10.57 6.56
C GLY A 182 5.80 11.60 5.74
N LEU A 183 4.49 11.36 5.52
CA LEU A 183 3.62 12.31 4.81
C LEU A 183 2.96 13.26 5.80
N PRO A 184 3.18 14.59 5.69
CA PRO A 184 2.58 15.55 6.61
C PRO A 184 1.07 15.65 6.41
N PHE A 185 0.36 15.85 7.52
CA PHE A 185 -1.04 16.27 7.49
C PHE A 185 -1.16 17.74 7.06
N PRO A 186 -2.32 18.18 6.52
CA PRO A 186 -2.50 19.56 6.08
C PRO A 186 -2.48 20.58 7.20
N TRP A 187 -2.52 20.14 8.47
CA TRP A 187 -2.54 20.97 9.66
C TRP A 187 -1.22 20.83 10.42
N PRO A 188 -0.44 21.92 10.57
CA PRO A 188 0.85 21.89 11.27
C PRO A 188 0.77 21.37 12.70
N ASP A 189 -0.32 21.67 13.40
CA ASP A 189 -0.53 21.20 14.78
C ASP A 189 -0.62 19.69 14.89
N TRP A 190 -1.21 19.00 13.88
CA TRP A 190 -1.25 17.56 13.85
C TRP A 190 0.16 16.98 13.65
N ASN A 191 0.94 17.55 12.74
CA ASN A 191 2.30 17.11 12.51
C ASN A 191 3.19 17.26 13.75
N LYS A 192 2.98 18.34 14.50
CA LYS A 192 3.72 18.61 15.74
C LYS A 192 3.33 17.68 16.88
N ARG A 193 2.03 17.33 16.99
CA ARG A 193 1.49 16.58 18.13
C ARG A 193 1.35 15.09 17.85
N PHE A 194 0.92 14.73 16.66
CA PHE A 194 0.67 13.34 16.27
C PHE A 194 1.78 12.76 15.40
N GLY A 195 2.76 13.58 14.98
CA GLY A 195 3.74 13.18 13.97
C GLY A 195 3.13 13.07 12.56
N GLN A 196 3.97 12.79 11.59
CA GLN A 196 3.56 12.59 10.19
C GLN A 196 3.09 11.16 9.95
N ALA A 197 2.34 10.92 8.87
CA ALA A 197 1.88 9.58 8.50
C ALA A 197 3.03 8.75 7.92
N GLN A 198 3.39 7.65 8.57
CA GLN A 198 4.52 6.81 8.18
C GLN A 198 4.11 5.77 7.13
N GLY A 199 5.08 5.34 6.31
CA GLY A 199 4.90 4.19 5.42
C GLY A 199 4.54 2.93 6.22
N GLY A 200 3.60 2.15 5.71
CA GLY A 200 3.12 0.95 6.38
C GLY A 200 2.09 1.17 7.48
N GLU A 201 1.73 2.41 7.82
CA GLU A 201 0.72 2.69 8.86
C GLU A 201 -0.71 2.62 8.32
N LEU A 202 -1.58 2.01 9.13
CA LEU A 202 -3.04 2.15 9.02
C LEU A 202 -3.51 3.15 10.09
N ILE A 203 -3.96 4.33 9.65
CA ILE A 203 -4.42 5.41 10.50
C ILE A 203 -5.94 5.52 10.39
N VAL A 204 -6.65 5.30 11.48
CA VAL A 204 -8.10 5.40 11.53
C VAL A 204 -8.50 6.79 12.03
N ILE A 205 -9.28 7.52 11.23
CA ILE A 205 -9.91 8.78 11.65
C ILE A 205 -11.40 8.52 11.85
N ALA A 206 -11.87 8.60 13.07
CA ALA A 206 -13.24 8.24 13.42
C ALA A 206 -14.01 9.44 13.99
N ALA A 207 -15.28 9.52 13.61
CA ALA A 207 -16.15 10.60 14.05
C ALA A 207 -17.62 10.23 14.07
N ARG A 208 -18.43 10.99 14.80
CA ARG A 208 -19.89 11.01 14.65
C ARG A 208 -20.29 11.66 13.33
N PRO A 209 -21.48 11.34 12.78
CA PRO A 209 -22.02 12.03 11.60
C PRO A 209 -22.00 13.56 11.78
N GLY A 210 -21.64 14.28 10.73
CA GLY A 210 -21.62 15.74 10.72
C GLY A 210 -20.42 16.39 11.44
N ARG A 211 -19.44 15.62 11.94
CA ARG A 211 -18.22 16.13 12.59
C ARG A 211 -17.04 16.27 11.64
N GLY A 212 -17.25 16.24 10.35
CA GLY A 212 -16.22 16.56 9.34
C GLY A 212 -15.29 15.42 8.92
N LYS A 213 -15.58 14.16 9.27
CA LYS A 213 -14.75 12.99 8.94
C LYS A 213 -14.32 12.95 7.45
N SER A 214 -15.28 12.96 6.52
CA SER A 214 -15.01 12.96 5.07
C SER A 214 -14.30 14.24 4.62
N SER A 215 -14.51 15.36 5.31
CA SER A 215 -13.78 16.61 5.05
C SER A 215 -12.30 16.50 5.41
N ALA A 216 -12.00 15.91 6.56
CA ALA A 216 -10.61 15.64 6.96
C ALA A 216 -9.91 14.74 5.94
N GLY A 217 -10.54 13.63 5.56
CA GLY A 217 -9.98 12.71 4.55
C GLY A 217 -9.72 13.39 3.21
N ARG A 218 -10.65 14.23 2.73
CA ARG A 218 -10.46 14.99 1.48
C ARG A 218 -9.32 16.01 1.57
N GLN A 219 -9.21 16.73 2.70
CA GLN A 219 -8.12 17.69 2.87
C GLN A 219 -6.76 16.99 2.93
N ILE A 220 -6.66 15.83 3.59
CA ILE A 220 -5.44 15.01 3.60
C ILE A 220 -5.11 14.54 2.19
N ALA A 221 -6.07 13.94 1.47
CA ALA A 221 -5.86 13.44 0.11
C ALA A 221 -5.41 14.57 -0.84
N TRP A 222 -6.05 15.73 -0.76
CA TRP A 222 -5.67 16.91 -1.54
C TRP A 222 -4.26 17.40 -1.22
N HIS A 223 -3.93 17.50 0.07
CA HIS A 223 -2.62 17.94 0.51
C HIS A 223 -1.50 17.05 -0.03
N TRP A 224 -1.65 15.75 0.11
CA TRP A 224 -0.68 14.79 -0.38
C TRP A 224 -0.55 14.78 -1.91
N ALA A 225 -1.67 14.92 -2.62
CA ALA A 225 -1.66 14.95 -4.09
C ALA A 225 -1.13 16.30 -4.63
N ASN A 226 -1.71 17.41 -4.20
CA ASN A 226 -1.44 18.72 -4.79
C ASN A 226 -0.15 19.36 -4.27
N LYS A 227 0.09 19.33 -2.95
CA LYS A 227 1.27 19.98 -2.36
C LYS A 227 2.52 19.13 -2.46
N LEU A 228 2.41 17.83 -2.20
CA LEU A 228 3.55 16.91 -2.24
C LEU A 228 3.74 16.24 -3.61
N LYS A 229 2.86 16.53 -4.58
CA LYS A 229 2.88 15.94 -5.94
C LYS A 229 2.99 14.41 -5.94
N GLY A 230 2.37 13.78 -4.95
CA GLY A 230 2.33 12.33 -4.79
C GLY A 230 1.03 11.74 -5.33
N ASN A 231 1.08 10.63 -6.07
CA ASN A 231 -0.15 9.95 -6.48
C ASN A 231 -0.88 9.40 -5.26
N VAL A 232 -2.11 9.84 -5.05
CA VAL A 232 -2.98 9.46 -3.94
C VAL A 232 -4.25 8.85 -4.49
N ILE A 233 -4.74 7.77 -3.86
CA ILE A 233 -6.03 7.19 -4.20
C ILE A 233 -7.04 7.55 -3.10
N LEU A 234 -8.13 8.20 -3.50
CA LEU A 234 -9.29 8.45 -2.65
C LEU A 234 -10.43 7.50 -3.04
N PHE A 235 -10.72 6.54 -2.21
CA PHE A 235 -11.91 5.70 -2.33
C PHE A 235 -13.09 6.40 -1.66
N SER A 236 -14.06 6.86 -2.45
CA SER A 236 -15.25 7.59 -1.97
C SER A 236 -16.52 6.80 -2.23
N ARG A 237 -17.13 6.25 -1.18
CA ARG A 237 -18.41 5.55 -1.25
C ARG A 237 -19.59 6.37 -0.74
N GLU A 238 -19.34 7.51 -0.14
CA GLU A 238 -20.38 8.40 0.36
C GLU A 238 -20.85 9.39 -0.72
N MET A 239 -19.93 9.85 -1.55
CA MET A 239 -20.18 10.85 -2.58
C MET A 239 -19.75 10.34 -3.97
N PRO A 240 -20.59 10.54 -5.00
CA PRO A 240 -20.20 10.24 -6.37
C PRO A 240 -19.12 11.23 -6.84
N ILE A 241 -18.26 10.78 -7.75
CA ILE A 241 -17.12 11.56 -8.27
C ILE A 241 -17.55 12.93 -8.82
N CYS A 242 -18.74 13.02 -9.45
CA CYS A 242 -19.24 14.27 -10.02
C CYS A 242 -19.54 15.36 -8.97
N GLY A 243 -19.71 14.99 -7.71
CA GLY A 243 -19.96 15.92 -6.60
C GLY A 243 -18.69 16.36 -5.86
N LEU A 244 -17.55 15.73 -6.10
CA LEU A 244 -16.32 16.00 -5.36
C LEU A 244 -15.59 17.29 -5.79
N PRO A 245 -15.51 17.66 -7.10
CA PRO A 245 -14.81 18.87 -7.52
C PRO A 245 -15.31 20.12 -6.80
N GLN A 246 -16.62 20.27 -6.60
CA GLN A 246 -17.20 21.41 -5.92
C GLN A 246 -16.84 21.43 -4.42
N LEU A 247 -16.70 20.26 -3.79
CA LEU A 247 -16.27 20.14 -2.39
C LEU A 247 -14.79 20.50 -2.20
N PHE A 248 -13.94 20.17 -3.16
CA PHE A 248 -12.55 20.62 -3.15
C PHE A 248 -12.48 22.13 -3.38
N ALA A 249 -13.19 22.64 -4.40
CA ALA A 249 -13.19 24.06 -4.70
C ALA A 249 -13.71 24.95 -3.56
N GLN A 250 -14.78 24.52 -2.86
CA GLN A 250 -15.28 25.28 -1.70
C GLN A 250 -14.28 25.31 -0.53
N THR A 251 -13.51 24.23 -0.34
CA THR A 251 -12.46 24.18 0.66
C THR A 251 -11.30 25.13 0.29
N LEU A 252 -10.90 25.15 -0.97
CA LEU A 252 -9.81 26.00 -1.48
C LEU A 252 -10.16 27.47 -1.54
N SER A 253 -11.31 27.84 -2.08
CA SER A 253 -11.78 29.21 -2.19
C SER A 253 -12.27 29.79 -0.87
N LYS A 254 -12.55 28.94 0.14
CA LYS A 254 -13.27 29.29 1.36
C LYS A 254 -14.69 29.84 1.11
N GLN A 255 -15.26 29.54 -0.05
CA GLN A 255 -16.61 29.93 -0.45
C GLN A 255 -17.55 28.72 -0.51
N SER A 256 -18.78 28.87 -0.03
CA SER A 256 -19.78 27.80 -0.01
C SER A 256 -20.32 27.50 -1.41
N TRP A 257 -20.25 26.24 -1.85
CA TRP A 257 -20.93 25.79 -3.08
C TRP A 257 -22.43 26.06 -3.07
N ARG A 258 -23.08 25.92 -1.92
CA ARG A 258 -24.50 26.23 -1.74
C ARG A 258 -24.78 27.70 -2.04
N ASP A 259 -23.97 28.62 -1.51
CA ASP A 259 -24.14 30.04 -1.67
C ASP A 259 -23.79 30.47 -3.10
N PHE A 260 -22.74 29.88 -3.70
CA PHE A 260 -22.41 30.05 -5.12
C PHE A 260 -23.61 29.69 -6.02
N ARG A 261 -24.19 28.50 -5.82
CA ARG A 261 -25.32 28.01 -6.63
C ARG A 261 -26.60 28.84 -6.48
N ARG A 262 -26.73 29.56 -5.37
CA ARG A 262 -27.86 30.46 -5.09
C ARG A 262 -27.62 31.90 -5.50
N ASN A 263 -26.49 32.21 -6.14
CA ASN A 263 -26.04 33.56 -6.46
C ASN A 263 -25.99 34.50 -5.23
N LEU A 264 -25.60 33.97 -4.08
CA LEU A 264 -25.49 34.74 -2.82
C LEU A 264 -24.05 35.25 -2.57
N LEU A 265 -23.08 34.87 -3.40
CA LEU A 265 -21.71 35.33 -3.32
C LEU A 265 -21.52 36.65 -4.07
N SER A 266 -20.58 37.46 -3.61
CA SER A 266 -20.11 38.62 -4.39
C SER A 266 -19.49 38.19 -5.72
N HIS A 267 -19.36 39.10 -6.67
CA HIS A 267 -18.70 38.81 -7.95
C HIS A 267 -17.26 38.32 -7.74
N LYS A 268 -16.51 38.93 -6.82
CA LYS A 268 -15.16 38.52 -6.45
C LYS A 268 -15.12 37.10 -5.89
N ASP A 269 -15.96 36.79 -4.89
CA ASP A 269 -16.01 35.46 -4.28
C ASP A 269 -16.42 34.37 -5.28
N SER A 270 -17.29 34.72 -6.24
CA SER A 270 -17.68 33.83 -7.33
C SER A 270 -16.48 33.54 -8.27
N LEU A 271 -15.67 34.55 -8.58
CA LEU A 271 -14.44 34.37 -9.38
C LEU A 271 -13.42 33.50 -8.62
N ASP A 272 -13.24 33.71 -7.32
CA ASP A 272 -12.35 32.91 -6.48
C ASP A 272 -12.79 31.45 -6.47
N PHE A 273 -14.11 31.20 -6.40
CA PHE A 273 -14.64 29.82 -6.48
C PHE A 273 -14.35 29.19 -7.85
N ILE A 274 -14.58 29.92 -8.95
CA ILE A 274 -14.31 29.43 -10.32
C ILE A 274 -12.80 29.18 -10.50
N HIS A 275 -11.95 30.05 -9.94
CA HIS A 275 -10.50 29.84 -9.98
C HIS A 275 -10.10 28.54 -9.28
N SER A 276 -10.68 28.25 -8.11
CA SER A 276 -10.45 27.02 -7.38
C SER A 276 -10.94 25.75 -8.13
N ILE A 277 -12.02 25.86 -8.92
CA ILE A 277 -12.41 24.78 -9.84
C ILE A 277 -11.32 24.52 -10.89
N LYS A 278 -10.69 25.57 -11.43
CA LYS A 278 -9.57 25.43 -12.39
C LYS A 278 -8.35 24.77 -11.74
N GLU A 279 -8.06 25.09 -10.47
CA GLU A 279 -7.00 24.42 -9.71
C GLU A 279 -7.31 22.92 -9.54
N VAL A 280 -8.56 22.55 -9.21
CA VAL A 280 -8.99 21.16 -9.15
C VAL A 280 -8.85 20.45 -10.51
N MET A 281 -9.19 21.13 -11.61
CA MET A 281 -9.03 20.57 -12.97
C MET A 281 -7.57 20.33 -13.35
N ALA A 282 -6.64 21.11 -12.81
CA ALA A 282 -5.21 20.98 -13.07
C ALA A 282 -4.55 19.84 -12.26
N GLU A 283 -5.23 19.32 -11.22
CA GLU A 283 -4.69 18.26 -10.35
C GLU A 283 -4.70 16.91 -11.07
N LYS A 284 -3.53 16.27 -11.15
CA LYS A 284 -3.33 15.01 -11.88
C LYS A 284 -2.92 13.83 -10.98
N HIS A 285 -2.59 14.10 -9.71
CA HIS A 285 -2.08 13.10 -8.77
C HIS A 285 -3.15 12.55 -7.82
N LEU A 286 -4.36 13.15 -7.81
CA LEU A 286 -5.48 12.66 -7.01
C LEU A 286 -6.38 11.77 -7.86
N HIS A 287 -6.29 10.47 -7.61
CA HIS A 287 -7.11 9.46 -8.27
C HIS A 287 -8.31 9.11 -7.39
N ILE A 288 -9.51 9.14 -7.95
CA ILE A 288 -10.74 8.91 -7.20
C ILE A 288 -11.43 7.66 -7.71
N SER A 289 -11.83 6.78 -6.80
CA SER A 289 -12.70 5.63 -7.09
C SER A 289 -13.98 5.70 -6.26
N ASP A 290 -15.12 5.76 -6.94
CA ASP A 290 -16.46 5.75 -6.34
C ASP A 290 -17.26 4.48 -6.66
N LYS A 291 -16.70 3.57 -7.47
CA LYS A 291 -17.37 2.36 -7.96
C LYS A 291 -17.04 1.10 -7.17
N ASP A 292 -15.85 1.04 -6.55
CA ASP A 292 -15.41 -0.13 -5.81
C ASP A 292 -16.29 -0.32 -4.57
N ARG A 293 -16.96 -1.48 -4.46
CA ARG A 293 -17.96 -1.79 -3.44
C ARG A 293 -17.48 -2.78 -2.41
N THR A 294 -16.59 -3.68 -2.81
CA THR A 294 -16.08 -4.78 -1.99
C THR A 294 -14.62 -4.59 -1.66
N LEU A 295 -14.16 -5.26 -0.59
CA LEU A 295 -12.76 -5.30 -0.22
C LEU A 295 -11.87 -5.79 -1.39
N SER A 296 -12.31 -6.86 -2.06
CA SER A 296 -11.56 -7.45 -3.16
C SER A 296 -11.34 -6.45 -4.30
N GLN A 297 -12.36 -5.62 -4.61
CA GLN A 297 -12.25 -4.56 -5.61
C GLN A 297 -11.29 -3.45 -5.16
N VAL A 298 -11.38 -3.01 -3.90
CA VAL A 298 -10.49 -1.99 -3.33
C VAL A 298 -9.02 -2.45 -3.38
N THR A 299 -8.74 -3.65 -2.87
CA THR A 299 -7.36 -4.19 -2.85
C THR A 299 -6.83 -4.47 -4.25
N ALA A 300 -7.66 -4.99 -5.17
CA ALA A 300 -7.27 -5.17 -6.56
C ALA A 300 -6.94 -3.83 -7.24
N ARG A 301 -7.73 -2.79 -6.97
CA ARG A 301 -7.49 -1.43 -7.46
C ARG A 301 -6.19 -0.86 -6.93
N ILE A 302 -5.94 -0.97 -5.62
CA ILE A 302 -4.69 -0.53 -4.99
C ILE A 302 -3.49 -1.20 -5.67
N LYS A 303 -3.52 -2.52 -5.85
CA LYS A 303 -2.44 -3.25 -6.50
C LYS A 303 -2.26 -2.85 -7.97
N SER A 304 -3.35 -2.72 -8.71
CA SER A 304 -3.32 -2.29 -10.11
C SER A 304 -2.67 -0.91 -10.27
N PHE A 305 -3.07 0.06 -9.45
CA PHE A 305 -2.45 1.40 -9.46
C PHE A 305 -0.98 1.36 -9.05
N GLY A 306 -0.64 0.57 -8.01
CA GLY A 306 0.74 0.43 -7.55
C GLY A 306 1.70 -0.12 -8.62
N HIS A 307 1.19 -0.95 -9.54
CA HIS A 307 1.96 -1.43 -10.70
C HIS A 307 2.10 -0.38 -11.81
N MET A 308 1.13 0.52 -11.94
CA MET A 308 1.13 1.55 -12.99
C MET A 308 1.94 2.78 -12.60
N MET A 309 1.92 3.16 -11.32
CA MET A 309 2.56 4.37 -10.82
C MET A 309 2.89 4.27 -9.33
N PRO A 310 3.95 4.96 -8.84
CA PRO A 310 4.25 5.00 -7.42
C PRO A 310 3.13 5.74 -6.67
N ILE A 311 2.43 5.03 -5.78
CA ILE A 311 1.42 5.59 -4.87
C ILE A 311 2.14 6.11 -3.63
N LYS A 312 1.73 7.28 -3.11
CA LYS A 312 2.24 7.86 -1.87
C LYS A 312 1.32 7.66 -0.68
N GLY A 313 0.01 7.58 -0.90
CA GLY A 313 -0.94 7.36 0.18
C GLY A 313 -2.33 6.98 -0.32
N ILE A 314 -3.13 6.43 0.57
CA ILE A 314 -4.50 5.99 0.29
C ILE A 314 -5.44 6.58 1.35
N VAL A 315 -6.62 7.02 0.91
CA VAL A 315 -7.71 7.45 1.79
C VAL A 315 -8.98 6.67 1.45
N VAL A 316 -9.60 6.04 2.44
CA VAL A 316 -10.83 5.26 2.29
C VAL A 316 -11.99 5.92 3.05
N ASP A 317 -12.96 6.46 2.32
CA ASP A 317 -14.14 7.17 2.88
C ASP A 317 -15.43 6.41 2.56
N TYR A 318 -16.04 5.75 3.51
CA TYR A 318 -15.68 5.31 4.84
C TYR A 318 -16.02 3.82 5.00
N LEU A 319 -15.39 3.16 5.95
CA LEU A 319 -15.40 1.71 6.13
C LEU A 319 -16.81 1.07 6.04
N GLN A 320 -17.79 1.60 6.78
CA GLN A 320 -19.12 0.99 6.90
C GLN A 320 -19.99 1.07 5.62
N ARG A 321 -19.50 1.75 4.56
CA ARG A 321 -20.17 1.80 3.23
C ARG A 321 -19.72 0.68 2.29
N TYR A 322 -18.64 -0.01 2.64
CA TYR A 322 -18.17 -1.15 1.86
C TYR A 322 -18.88 -2.43 2.28
N ASP A 323 -19.09 -3.30 1.31
CA ASP A 323 -19.53 -4.66 1.54
C ASP A 323 -18.34 -5.49 2.03
N PRO A 324 -18.36 -5.98 3.29
CA PRO A 324 -17.27 -6.76 3.82
C PRO A 324 -17.20 -8.19 3.25
N GLN A 325 -18.15 -8.58 2.37
CA GLN A 325 -18.25 -9.92 1.76
C GLN A 325 -18.24 -11.02 2.84
N GLN A 326 -19.28 -11.02 3.68
CA GLN A 326 -19.41 -12.02 4.76
C GLN A 326 -19.45 -13.45 4.20
N GLU A 327 -18.69 -14.33 4.80
CA GLU A 327 -18.76 -15.76 4.55
C GLU A 327 -19.94 -16.39 5.31
N ARG A 328 -20.32 -17.61 4.91
CA ARG A 328 -21.47 -18.29 5.53
C ARG A 328 -21.22 -18.54 7.03
N GLY A 329 -22.01 -17.94 7.89
CA GLY A 329 -21.90 -18.04 9.34
C GLY A 329 -20.95 -17.02 9.99
N GLU A 330 -20.36 -16.14 9.21
CA GLU A 330 -19.49 -15.08 9.71
C GLU A 330 -20.28 -13.88 10.21
N THR A 331 -19.85 -13.28 11.32
CA THR A 331 -20.43 -12.00 11.77
C THR A 331 -19.87 -10.83 10.98
N ARG A 332 -20.62 -9.73 10.92
CA ARG A 332 -20.17 -8.50 10.24
C ARG A 332 -18.85 -7.95 10.80
N ASP A 333 -18.65 -8.07 12.11
CA ASP A 333 -17.42 -7.60 12.79
C ASP A 333 -16.19 -8.35 12.33
N ILE A 334 -16.28 -9.67 12.13
CA ILE A 334 -15.18 -10.49 11.61
C ILE A 334 -14.87 -10.10 10.17
N ALA A 335 -15.90 -9.93 9.33
CA ALA A 335 -15.71 -9.53 7.94
C ALA A 335 -15.11 -8.12 7.82
N ILE A 336 -15.44 -7.19 8.70
CA ILE A 336 -14.82 -5.86 8.80
C ILE A 336 -13.34 -6.01 9.25
N GLY A 337 -13.05 -6.88 10.20
CA GLY A 337 -11.67 -7.16 10.61
C GLY A 337 -10.80 -7.66 9.45
N ARG A 338 -11.31 -8.57 8.60
CA ARG A 338 -10.60 -8.96 7.37
C ARG A 338 -10.32 -7.77 6.45
N MET A 339 -11.25 -6.82 6.40
CA MET A 339 -11.10 -5.62 5.59
C MET A 339 -10.00 -4.70 6.12
N THR A 340 -9.96 -4.47 7.43
CA THR A 340 -8.91 -3.64 8.05
C THR A 340 -7.54 -4.30 7.96
N MET A 341 -7.46 -5.60 8.18
CA MET A 341 -6.23 -6.37 8.00
C MET A 341 -5.71 -6.27 6.56
N ALA A 342 -6.56 -6.44 5.55
CA ALA A 342 -6.14 -6.35 4.16
C ALA A 342 -5.67 -4.93 3.75
N LEU A 343 -6.24 -3.88 4.34
CA LEU A 343 -5.76 -2.50 4.15
C LEU A 343 -4.41 -2.28 4.87
N LYS A 344 -4.23 -2.87 6.04
CA LYS A 344 -2.95 -2.86 6.76
C LYS A 344 -1.86 -3.60 5.99
N ASP A 345 -2.17 -4.77 5.45
CA ASP A 345 -1.25 -5.55 4.62
C ASP A 345 -0.84 -4.75 3.37
N ALA A 346 -1.80 -4.08 2.71
CA ALA A 346 -1.50 -3.22 1.57
C ALA A 346 -0.61 -2.02 1.95
N ALA A 347 -0.83 -1.42 3.13
CA ALA A 347 0.03 -0.35 3.65
C ALA A 347 1.48 -0.82 3.82
N ILE A 348 1.67 -1.99 4.44
CA ILE A 348 3.00 -2.60 4.67
C ILE A 348 3.64 -3.01 3.34
N GLU A 349 2.90 -3.73 2.47
CA GLU A 349 3.41 -4.25 1.19
C GLU A 349 3.93 -3.12 0.29
N MET A 350 3.24 -1.98 0.29
CA MET A 350 3.59 -0.83 -0.54
C MET A 350 4.42 0.23 0.18
N ASN A 351 4.65 0.07 1.49
CA ASN A 351 5.32 1.04 2.36
C ASN A 351 4.72 2.45 2.26
N ILE A 352 3.39 2.55 2.33
CA ILE A 352 2.63 3.81 2.26
C ILE A 352 1.63 3.92 3.40
N PRO A 353 1.27 5.14 3.87
CA PRO A 353 0.19 5.31 4.82
C PRO A 353 -1.18 5.09 4.18
N VAL A 354 -2.08 4.47 4.94
CA VAL A 354 -3.49 4.30 4.61
C VAL A 354 -4.33 5.02 5.66
N ILE A 355 -5.12 6.02 5.25
CA ILE A 355 -6.12 6.67 6.09
C ILE A 355 -7.45 5.94 5.90
N LEU A 356 -7.98 5.39 6.97
CA LEU A 356 -9.29 4.76 6.99
C LEU A 356 -10.27 5.60 7.80
N LEU A 357 -11.32 6.09 7.15
CA LEU A 357 -12.37 6.82 7.84
C LEU A 357 -13.40 5.86 8.41
N ALA A 358 -13.77 6.04 9.69
CA ALA A 358 -14.71 5.18 10.39
C ALA A 358 -15.78 6.01 11.14
N GLN A 359 -16.93 5.40 11.37
CA GLN A 359 -18.00 6.02 12.14
C GLN A 359 -18.05 5.41 13.54
N ILE A 360 -18.18 6.26 14.57
CA ILE A 360 -18.34 5.82 15.95
C ILE A 360 -19.83 5.58 16.32
N SER A 361 -20.03 4.76 17.36
CA SER A 361 -21.37 4.38 17.85
C SER A 361 -22.17 5.58 18.37
N ARG A 362 -23.51 5.42 18.43
CA ARG A 362 -24.40 6.47 18.93
C ARG A 362 -24.39 6.62 20.45
N GLY A 363 -23.83 5.66 21.19
CA GLY A 363 -23.79 5.67 22.66
C GLY A 363 -23.01 6.85 23.22
N VAL A 364 -21.88 7.21 22.61
CA VAL A 364 -21.01 8.32 23.04
C VAL A 364 -21.75 9.65 23.22
N GLU A 365 -22.65 9.96 22.28
CA GLU A 365 -23.42 11.22 22.32
C GLU A 365 -24.48 11.25 23.46
N LYS A 366 -25.06 10.06 23.77
CA LYS A 366 -26.01 9.94 24.87
C LYS A 366 -25.34 10.07 26.23
N ASP A 367 -24.12 9.57 26.34
CA ASP A 367 -23.35 9.57 27.59
C ASP A 367 -22.64 10.91 27.85
N GLY A 368 -22.57 11.80 26.85
CA GLY A 368 -21.92 13.11 26.97
C GLY A 368 -20.42 13.05 27.28
N ARG A 369 -19.77 11.94 26.99
CA ARG A 369 -18.35 11.68 27.24
C ARG A 369 -17.50 11.73 25.97
N GLU A 370 -16.19 11.82 26.14
CA GLU A 370 -15.24 11.66 25.05
C GLU A 370 -15.29 10.22 24.48
N PRO A 371 -15.03 10.05 23.16
CA PRO A 371 -15.00 8.74 22.53
C PRO A 371 -13.81 7.90 23.00
N LEU A 372 -14.07 6.61 23.19
CA LEU A 372 -13.08 5.59 23.54
C LEU A 372 -12.86 4.63 22.35
N LEU A 373 -11.79 3.87 22.36
CA LEU A 373 -11.50 2.86 21.33
C LEU A 373 -12.66 1.86 21.16
N SER A 374 -13.31 1.48 22.27
CA SER A 374 -14.50 0.60 22.28
C SER A 374 -15.73 1.18 21.58
N ASP A 375 -15.74 2.48 21.29
CA ASP A 375 -16.86 3.14 20.59
C ASP A 375 -16.73 3.07 19.06
N LEU A 376 -15.61 2.61 18.55
CA LEU A 376 -15.49 2.27 17.14
C LEU A 376 -16.52 1.18 16.83
N ARG A 377 -17.55 1.47 16.06
CA ARG A 377 -18.65 0.57 15.76
C ARG A 377 -18.17 -0.63 14.93
N GLU A 378 -18.59 -1.85 15.32
CA GLU A 378 -18.23 -3.09 14.62
C GLU A 378 -16.71 -3.40 14.64
N SER A 379 -16.01 -3.26 15.83
CA SER A 379 -14.60 -2.90 15.72
C SER A 379 -13.58 -3.39 16.73
N GLY A 380 -13.78 -4.46 17.43
CA GLY A 380 -12.66 -5.06 18.19
C GLY A 380 -11.40 -5.26 17.33
N ASN A 381 -11.59 -5.54 16.05
CA ASN A 381 -10.51 -5.77 15.09
C ASN A 381 -9.90 -4.45 14.54
N ILE A 382 -10.70 -3.38 14.33
CA ILE A 382 -10.16 -2.08 13.86
C ILE A 382 -9.16 -1.53 14.88
N GLU A 383 -9.48 -1.65 16.18
CA GLU A 383 -8.57 -1.23 17.23
C GLU A 383 -7.26 -2.02 17.19
N GLN A 384 -7.30 -3.32 16.91
CA GLN A 384 -6.10 -4.17 16.87
C GLN A 384 -5.22 -3.86 15.67
N ASP A 385 -5.80 -3.72 14.48
CA ASP A 385 -5.09 -3.57 13.21
C ASP A 385 -4.53 -2.16 13.01
N ALA A 386 -5.23 -1.11 13.50
CA ALA A 386 -4.80 0.26 13.35
C ALA A 386 -3.52 0.56 14.15
N ASP A 387 -2.57 1.26 13.54
CA ASP A 387 -1.39 1.79 14.23
C ASP A 387 -1.72 3.05 14.99
N ARG A 388 -2.60 3.89 14.42
CA ARG A 388 -3.10 5.11 15.06
C ARG A 388 -4.62 5.20 14.93
N VAL A 389 -5.26 5.72 15.98
CA VAL A 389 -6.70 6.04 15.99
C VAL A 389 -6.87 7.47 16.46
N ILE A 390 -7.47 8.30 15.62
CA ILE A 390 -7.75 9.73 15.88
C ILE A 390 -9.26 9.93 15.87
N PHE A 391 -9.82 10.38 16.97
CA PHE A 391 -11.22 10.77 17.06
C PHE A 391 -11.39 12.26 16.76
N LEU A 392 -12.39 12.60 15.95
CA LEU A 392 -12.86 13.97 15.77
C LEU A 392 -14.09 14.16 16.67
N ASP A 393 -13.87 14.68 17.84
CA ASP A 393 -14.90 14.92 18.86
C ASP A 393 -15.30 16.38 18.94
N ALA A 394 -16.61 16.64 19.04
CA ALA A 394 -17.15 17.97 19.23
C ALA A 394 -17.68 18.10 20.66
N PRO A 395 -16.92 18.67 21.58
CA PRO A 395 -17.34 18.80 22.96
C PRO A 395 -18.53 19.76 23.08
N SER A 396 -19.44 19.49 24.03
CA SER A 396 -20.53 20.42 24.37
C SER A 396 -20.05 21.66 25.09
N THR A 397 -18.93 21.57 25.82
CA THR A 397 -18.30 22.67 26.52
C THR A 397 -16.94 22.97 25.91
N LEU A 398 -16.72 24.21 25.50
CA LEU A 398 -15.46 24.69 24.93
C LEU A 398 -14.39 24.85 26.01
N PRO A 399 -13.10 24.94 25.64
CA PRO A 399 -12.01 25.14 26.61
C PRO A 399 -12.12 26.39 27.46
N ASP A 400 -12.84 27.42 26.99
CA ASP A 400 -13.13 28.67 27.73
C ASP A 400 -14.36 28.57 28.63
N GLY A 401 -14.98 27.38 28.75
CA GLY A 401 -16.19 27.14 29.53
C GLY A 401 -17.50 27.48 28.83
N THR A 402 -17.47 28.02 27.62
CA THR A 402 -18.67 28.37 26.84
C THR A 402 -19.36 27.07 26.33
N GLN A 403 -20.69 27.08 26.34
CA GLN A 403 -21.46 25.96 25.78
C GLN A 403 -21.48 26.01 24.24
N GLN A 404 -21.18 24.88 23.62
CA GLN A 404 -21.28 24.69 22.16
C GLN A 404 -22.56 23.93 21.83
N ASP A 405 -23.57 24.61 21.26
CA ASP A 405 -24.73 23.93 20.71
C ASP A 405 -24.38 23.27 19.40
N LEU A 406 -24.34 21.94 19.39
CA LEU A 406 -24.00 21.11 18.24
C LEU A 406 -25.20 20.91 17.30
N ASN A 407 -26.41 21.19 17.77
CA ASN A 407 -27.65 21.03 17.00
C ASN A 407 -28.08 22.34 16.31
N ASP A 408 -27.41 23.46 16.65
CA ASP A 408 -27.63 24.73 15.97
C ASP A 408 -27.19 24.63 14.50
N GLY A 409 -28.14 24.50 13.57
CA GLY A 409 -27.92 24.46 12.14
C GLY A 409 -27.36 25.77 11.56
N GLU A 410 -27.46 26.88 12.29
CA GLU A 410 -26.95 28.21 11.91
C GLU A 410 -25.48 28.39 12.28
N ARG A 411 -24.95 27.60 13.23
CA ARG A 411 -23.52 27.64 13.56
C ARG A 411 -22.66 27.21 12.39
N ARG A 412 -22.00 28.17 11.78
CA ARG A 412 -21.11 27.96 10.64
C ARG A 412 -19.81 27.27 11.02
N ARG A 413 -19.31 27.47 12.25
CA ARG A 413 -18.06 26.94 12.77
C ARG A 413 -18.30 26.21 14.08
N ILE A 414 -17.72 25.00 14.19
CA ILE A 414 -17.73 24.24 15.43
C ILE A 414 -16.29 23.90 15.84
N PHE A 415 -16.06 23.94 17.13
CA PHE A 415 -14.80 23.46 17.70
C PHE A 415 -14.79 21.93 17.72
N ILE A 416 -13.68 21.36 17.33
CA ILE A 416 -13.45 19.91 17.29
C ILE A 416 -12.13 19.62 18.00
N ASN A 417 -12.14 18.67 18.92
CA ASN A 417 -10.94 18.03 19.42
C ASN A 417 -10.58 16.88 18.51
N ALA A 418 -9.41 16.92 17.89
CA ALA A 418 -8.77 15.75 17.34
C ALA A 418 -8.02 15.05 18.48
N ILE A 419 -8.42 13.83 18.83
CA ILE A 419 -7.89 13.07 19.97
C ILE A 419 -7.23 11.81 19.43
N GLN A 420 -5.90 11.70 19.51
CA GLN A 420 -5.19 10.48 19.24
C GLN A 420 -5.31 9.55 20.44
N ALA A 421 -6.24 8.60 20.38
CA ALA A 421 -6.51 7.63 21.44
C ALA A 421 -5.60 6.39 21.36
N LYS A 422 -4.99 6.14 20.21
CA LYS A 422 -3.96 5.10 19.98
C LYS A 422 -2.88 5.65 19.08
N GLY A 423 -1.62 5.45 19.45
CA GLY A 423 -0.46 5.77 18.61
C GLY A 423 0.70 4.84 18.95
N ARG A 424 1.13 4.00 17.99
CA ARG A 424 2.32 3.17 18.14
C ARG A 424 3.55 4.07 18.05
N GLY A 425 4.24 4.27 19.17
CA GLY A 425 5.48 5.05 19.27
C GLY A 425 5.30 6.54 19.59
N GLU A 426 4.11 7.15 19.39
CA GLU A 426 3.91 8.59 19.57
C GLU A 426 2.97 8.95 20.75
N GLY A 427 2.39 7.94 21.41
CA GLY A 427 1.52 8.15 22.58
C GLY A 427 0.13 8.68 22.22
N CYS A 428 -0.58 9.18 23.26
CA CYS A 428 -1.90 9.80 23.14
C CYS A 428 -1.77 11.32 23.33
N ASP A 429 -2.39 12.09 22.43
CA ASP A 429 -2.37 13.56 22.47
C ASP A 429 -3.66 14.14 21.88
N ARG A 430 -3.87 15.44 22.00
CA ARG A 430 -5.03 16.13 21.42
C ARG A 430 -4.68 17.46 20.79
N VAL A 431 -5.44 17.82 19.77
CA VAL A 431 -5.35 19.09 19.06
C VAL A 431 -6.74 19.69 18.88
N GLY A 432 -6.93 20.92 19.31
CA GLY A 432 -8.14 21.70 19.04
C GLY A 432 -8.12 22.24 17.61
N MET A 433 -9.27 22.19 16.92
CA MET A 433 -9.43 22.65 15.54
C MET A 433 -10.79 23.34 15.36
N MET A 434 -10.91 24.18 14.35
CA MET A 434 -12.22 24.70 13.91
C MET A 434 -12.68 23.96 12.65
N PHE A 435 -13.88 23.41 12.70
CA PHE A 435 -14.54 22.87 11.52
C PHE A 435 -15.55 23.86 10.97
N ASN A 436 -15.28 24.38 9.78
CA ASN A 436 -16.13 25.31 9.06
C ASN A 436 -17.12 24.52 8.19
N ARG A 437 -18.36 24.36 8.67
CA ARG A 437 -19.40 23.54 8.03
C ARG A 437 -19.76 23.99 6.62
N PRO A 438 -20.02 25.29 6.32
CA PRO A 438 -20.36 25.76 4.99
C PRO A 438 -19.37 25.40 3.90
N ILE A 439 -18.09 25.42 4.22
CA ILE A 439 -17.02 25.11 3.26
C ILE A 439 -16.41 23.73 3.48
N THR A 440 -16.94 22.98 4.46
CA THR A 440 -16.51 21.62 4.81
C THR A 440 -14.99 21.48 5.00
N ALA A 441 -14.39 22.45 5.71
CA ALA A 441 -12.95 22.53 5.93
C ALA A 441 -12.59 22.61 7.42
N PHE A 442 -11.50 21.95 7.79
CA PHE A 442 -10.82 22.14 9.06
C PHE A 442 -9.76 23.23 8.94
N GLU A 443 -9.67 24.02 9.99
CA GLU A 443 -8.70 25.09 10.14
C GLU A 443 -7.93 24.89 11.46
N SER A 444 -6.59 25.10 11.43
CA SER A 444 -5.77 25.13 12.64
C SER A 444 -6.13 26.33 13.51
N LEU A 445 -6.05 26.17 14.82
CA LEU A 445 -6.25 27.29 15.77
C LEU A 445 -5.02 28.16 15.89
N ILE A 446 -3.84 27.63 15.59
CA ILE A 446 -2.60 28.40 15.60
C ILE A 446 -2.47 29.05 14.21
N ASN A 447 -2.62 30.38 14.16
CA ASN A 447 -2.20 31.13 12.99
C ASN A 447 -0.68 31.03 12.90
N THR A 448 -0.21 30.39 11.81
CA THR A 448 1.21 30.39 11.41
C THR A 448 1.67 31.79 11.03
#